data_e08f9f0d15cb692186435735bc868936
#
_entry.id   e08f9f0d15cb692186435735bc868936
#
_cell.length_a   1.000
_cell.length_b   1.000
_cell.length_c   1.000
_cell.angle_alpha   90.00
_cell.angle_beta   90.00
_cell.angle_gamma   90.00
#
_symmetry.space_group_name_H-M   'P 1'
#
loop_
_entity.id
_entity.type
_entity.pdbx_description
1 polymer ?
#
loop_
_entity_poly.entity_id
_entity_poly.type
_entity_poly.pdbx_seq_one_letter_code
_entity_poly.pdbx_strand_id
1 'polypeptide(L)'
;MGKSDLECSALAHVNQSVILIPSLHPDEKLGAYVQALVGSGFEHIVVVDDGSGPAYAHFFEALAAYPQCRVLGYEVNRGKGYALKHGIRYILDAFPGAPGVITADSDGQHTAEDCLKVGARMLQSPDHLVLGVRDFSQAGVPAKSMMGNRLTTFFFALLYGRWLTDTQTGLRGISSQLMPRMLEIPGERFEYEMNMLIYCAGWNIPFIKQTIRTIYLEENKSSHFRPFHDSARIYAQLFRNFFKFASASVLSTLLDVGLFTLLDKAFIPTLLPWVTSHGVYYHVLAATAIARACSALFNYKINKQFVFRIGKCKGSLPRYALLVVVSLLASATLVNTLNINLSMDRTLAKIIVDTLLFFVNYRIQKAWVFKCPEERKS
;
A
#
# COMPACT_ATOMS: atom_id res chain seq x y z
N MET A 1 -31.07 -27.14 13.46
CA MET A 1 -30.63 -25.74 13.58
C MET A 1 -31.06 -25.03 12.31
N GLY A 2 -32.02 -24.14 12.40
CA GLY A 2 -32.56 -23.43 11.22
C GLY A 2 -31.60 -22.39 10.68
N LYS A 3 -31.79 -21.97 9.44
CA LYS A 3 -30.99 -20.93 8.78
C LYS A 3 -30.99 -19.61 9.59
N SER A 4 -32.09 -19.33 10.31
CA SER A 4 -32.23 -18.18 11.22
C SER A 4 -31.34 -18.27 12.46
N ASP A 5 -31.11 -19.47 12.99
CA ASP A 5 -30.30 -19.69 14.22
C ASP A 5 -28.81 -19.50 13.91
N LEU A 6 -28.37 -19.89 12.70
CA LEU A 6 -27.01 -19.69 12.21
C LEU A 6 -26.73 -18.22 11.91
N GLU A 7 -27.69 -17.48 11.34
CA GLU A 7 -27.57 -16.02 11.08
C GLU A 7 -27.56 -15.24 12.40
N CYS A 8 -28.34 -15.60 13.38
CA CYS A 8 -28.40 -15.00 14.70
C CYS A 8 -27.08 -15.23 15.48
N SER A 9 -26.54 -16.46 15.43
CA SER A 9 -25.24 -16.78 16.05
C SER A 9 -24.06 -16.04 15.37
N ALA A 10 -24.08 -15.91 14.06
CA ALA A 10 -23.05 -15.17 13.32
C ALA A 10 -23.09 -13.67 13.64
N LEU A 11 -24.27 -13.06 13.76
CA LEU A 11 -24.45 -11.68 14.15
C LEU A 11 -23.99 -11.43 15.59
N ALA A 12 -24.27 -12.34 16.52
CA ALA A 12 -23.82 -12.24 17.91
C ALA A 12 -22.29 -12.18 18.00
N HIS A 13 -21.58 -12.96 17.19
CA HIS A 13 -20.11 -12.91 17.13
C HIS A 13 -19.57 -11.61 16.49
N VAL A 14 -20.28 -11.02 15.52
CA VAL A 14 -19.90 -9.72 14.97
C VAL A 14 -20.00 -8.63 16.02
N ASN A 15 -21.04 -8.66 16.85
CA ASN A 15 -21.29 -7.67 17.91
C ASN A 15 -20.20 -7.65 19.00
N GLN A 16 -19.46 -8.74 19.17
CA GLN A 16 -18.29 -8.83 20.04
C GLN A 16 -17.03 -8.20 19.44
N SER A 17 -17.04 -7.85 18.15
CA SER A 17 -15.95 -7.09 17.53
C SER A 17 -15.96 -5.65 18.05
N VAL A 18 -14.78 -5.08 18.23
CA VAL A 18 -14.66 -3.71 18.72
C VAL A 18 -14.74 -2.72 17.56
N ILE A 19 -15.62 -1.72 17.67
CA ILE A 19 -15.60 -0.57 16.75
C ILE A 19 -14.55 0.42 17.24
N LEU A 20 -13.65 0.83 16.36
CA LEU A 20 -12.60 1.81 16.65
C LEU A 20 -12.80 3.08 15.83
N ILE A 21 -13.04 4.20 16.50
CA ILE A 21 -13.33 5.49 15.88
C ILE A 21 -12.27 6.51 16.29
N PRO A 22 -11.30 6.84 15.45
CA PRO A 22 -10.43 7.98 15.65
C PRO A 22 -11.21 9.27 15.41
N SER A 23 -11.12 10.24 16.32
CA SER A 23 -11.87 11.48 16.24
C SER A 23 -10.99 12.69 16.55
N LEU A 24 -11.12 13.73 15.73
CA LEU A 24 -10.49 15.04 15.93
C LEU A 24 -11.53 16.11 15.65
N HIS A 25 -11.72 17.02 16.60
CA HIS A 25 -12.71 18.11 16.54
C HIS A 25 -14.10 17.60 16.10
N PRO A 26 -14.71 16.66 16.87
CA PRO A 26 -16.00 16.09 16.51
C PRO A 26 -17.12 17.11 16.52
N ASP A 27 -18.21 16.75 15.86
CA ASP A 27 -19.51 17.42 15.95
C ASP A 27 -20.58 16.44 16.50
N GLU A 28 -21.83 16.85 16.45
CA GLU A 28 -22.97 16.06 16.94
C GLU A 28 -23.12 14.70 16.27
N LYS A 29 -22.52 14.52 15.08
CA LYS A 29 -22.57 13.26 14.31
C LYS A 29 -21.89 12.12 15.06
N LEU A 30 -20.84 12.40 15.85
CA LEU A 30 -20.15 11.37 16.64
C LEU A 30 -21.10 10.72 17.65
N GLY A 31 -21.87 11.50 18.41
CA GLY A 31 -22.85 10.98 19.36
C GLY A 31 -23.96 10.17 18.69
N ALA A 32 -24.52 10.70 17.59
CA ALA A 32 -25.53 10.01 16.81
C ALA A 32 -25.02 8.69 16.20
N TYR A 33 -23.75 8.68 15.77
CA TYR A 33 -23.12 7.46 15.23
C TYR A 33 -22.91 6.39 16.31
N VAL A 34 -22.40 6.78 17.49
CA VAL A 34 -22.26 5.85 18.63
C VAL A 34 -23.61 5.29 19.04
N GLN A 35 -24.65 6.13 19.11
CA GLN A 35 -26.02 5.68 19.39
C GLN A 35 -26.50 4.62 18.36
N ALA A 36 -26.26 4.86 17.08
CA ALA A 36 -26.65 3.93 16.02
C ALA A 36 -25.90 2.59 16.13
N LEU A 37 -24.62 2.59 16.48
CA LEU A 37 -23.80 1.40 16.71
C LEU A 37 -24.29 0.59 17.89
N VAL A 38 -24.59 1.25 19.02
CA VAL A 38 -25.20 0.61 20.20
C VAL A 38 -26.56 0.02 19.87
N GLY A 39 -27.40 0.77 19.15
CA GLY A 39 -28.71 0.31 18.69
C GLY A 39 -28.65 -0.90 17.73
N SER A 40 -27.52 -1.08 17.04
CA SER A 40 -27.24 -2.24 16.18
C SER A 40 -26.65 -3.44 16.92
N GLY A 41 -26.45 -3.32 18.26
CA GLY A 41 -26.04 -4.39 19.15
C GLY A 41 -24.53 -4.51 19.37
N PHE A 42 -23.69 -3.57 18.90
CA PHE A 42 -22.24 -3.61 19.20
C PHE A 42 -21.99 -3.46 20.70
N GLU A 43 -21.23 -4.40 21.27
CA GLU A 43 -20.96 -4.48 22.72
C GLU A 43 -19.77 -3.60 23.12
N HIS A 44 -18.86 -3.31 22.18
CA HIS A 44 -17.61 -2.60 22.46
C HIS A 44 -17.33 -1.52 21.41
N ILE A 45 -17.26 -0.27 21.82
CA ILE A 45 -16.92 0.88 20.98
C ILE A 45 -15.76 1.62 21.66
N VAL A 46 -14.70 1.87 20.94
CA VAL A 46 -13.54 2.63 21.41
C VAL A 46 -13.42 3.88 20.54
N VAL A 47 -13.61 5.03 21.13
CA VAL A 47 -13.39 6.34 20.51
C VAL A 47 -12.06 6.88 20.98
N VAL A 48 -11.22 7.36 20.04
CA VAL A 48 -9.91 7.94 20.38
C VAL A 48 -9.94 9.43 20.03
N ASP A 49 -9.91 10.29 21.04
CA ASP A 49 -9.71 11.73 20.89
C ASP A 49 -8.25 12.03 20.51
N ASP A 50 -8.02 12.43 19.27
CA ASP A 50 -6.70 12.77 18.73
C ASP A 50 -6.27 14.20 19.12
N GLY A 51 -6.47 14.59 20.38
CA GLY A 51 -6.06 15.89 20.92
C GLY A 51 -6.92 17.04 20.40
N SER A 52 -8.25 16.89 20.48
CA SER A 52 -9.22 17.92 20.06
C SER A 52 -9.21 19.17 20.92
N GLY A 53 -8.79 19.05 22.17
CA GLY A 53 -8.73 20.14 23.12
C GLY A 53 -10.06 20.44 23.86
N PRO A 54 -10.02 21.35 24.85
CA PRO A 54 -11.14 21.56 25.80
C PRO A 54 -12.45 22.00 25.12
N ALA A 55 -12.39 22.72 24.02
CA ALA A 55 -13.59 23.17 23.31
C ALA A 55 -14.48 22.02 22.81
N TYR A 56 -13.91 20.83 22.61
CA TYR A 56 -14.62 19.64 22.12
C TYR A 56 -14.90 18.61 23.22
N ALA A 57 -14.46 18.84 24.46
CA ALA A 57 -14.58 17.88 25.55
C ALA A 57 -16.02 17.39 25.76
N HIS A 58 -17.00 18.30 25.65
CA HIS A 58 -18.42 18.01 25.87
C HIS A 58 -18.97 16.93 24.90
N PHE A 59 -18.43 16.80 23.65
CA PHE A 59 -18.84 15.75 22.75
C PHE A 59 -18.37 14.37 23.22
N PHE A 60 -17.17 14.29 23.79
CA PHE A 60 -16.63 13.05 24.33
C PHE A 60 -17.24 12.67 25.66
N GLU A 61 -17.52 13.67 26.55
CA GLU A 61 -18.19 13.46 27.80
C GLU A 61 -19.62 12.92 27.61
N ALA A 62 -20.34 13.39 26.59
CA ALA A 62 -21.66 12.89 26.24
C ALA A 62 -21.69 11.39 25.93
N LEU A 63 -20.55 10.81 25.46
CA LEU A 63 -20.44 9.38 25.17
C LEU A 63 -20.42 8.52 26.45
N ALA A 64 -20.18 9.08 27.61
CA ALA A 64 -20.30 8.37 28.90
C ALA A 64 -21.72 7.84 29.19
N ALA A 65 -22.73 8.37 28.51
CA ALA A 65 -24.10 7.82 28.55
C ALA A 65 -24.22 6.39 27.99
N TYR A 66 -23.22 5.93 27.19
CA TYR A 66 -23.21 4.62 26.60
C TYR A 66 -22.20 3.70 27.30
N PRO A 67 -22.63 2.72 28.12
CA PRO A 67 -21.71 1.80 28.82
C PRO A 67 -20.79 0.99 27.88
N GLN A 68 -21.23 0.79 26.63
CA GLN A 68 -20.46 0.10 25.58
C GLN A 68 -19.32 0.94 25.04
N CYS A 69 -19.34 2.27 25.26
CA CYS A 69 -18.37 3.20 24.71
C CYS A 69 -17.24 3.50 25.70
N ARG A 70 -16.00 3.45 25.24
CA ARG A 70 -14.81 3.89 25.96
C ARG A 70 -14.12 4.99 25.15
N VAL A 71 -13.89 6.12 25.81
CA VAL A 71 -13.13 7.23 25.22
C VAL A 71 -11.70 7.14 25.71
N LEU A 72 -10.75 7.14 24.78
CA LEU A 72 -9.33 7.31 25.01
C LEU A 72 -8.93 8.67 24.48
N GLY A 73 -7.87 9.27 25.00
CA GLY A 73 -7.41 10.55 24.47
C GLY A 73 -6.01 10.91 24.95
N TYR A 74 -5.47 11.97 24.37
CA TYR A 74 -4.21 12.60 24.73
C TYR A 74 -4.26 14.09 24.35
N GLU A 75 -3.40 14.90 24.94
CA GLU A 75 -3.50 16.37 24.88
C GLU A 75 -3.18 16.97 23.51
N VAL A 76 -2.29 16.35 22.73
CA VAL A 76 -1.74 16.93 21.49
C VAL A 76 -2.05 16.04 20.30
N ASN A 77 -2.57 16.64 19.22
CA ASN A 77 -2.86 15.94 17.96
C ASN A 77 -1.62 15.23 17.41
N ARG A 78 -1.70 13.91 17.29
CA ARG A 78 -0.67 13.05 16.75
C ARG A 78 -1.02 12.46 15.39
N GLY A 79 -2.28 12.54 15.00
CA GLY A 79 -2.82 12.15 13.71
C GLY A 79 -3.54 10.81 13.71
N LYS A 80 -4.40 10.64 12.71
CA LYS A 80 -5.32 9.50 12.56
C LYS A 80 -4.63 8.13 12.70
N GLY A 81 -3.44 7.97 12.08
CA GLY A 81 -2.68 6.72 12.17
C GLY A 81 -2.19 6.42 13.58
N TYR A 82 -1.79 7.44 14.33
CA TYR A 82 -1.44 7.27 15.74
C TYR A 82 -2.66 6.88 16.57
N ALA A 83 -3.79 7.57 16.39
CA ALA A 83 -5.03 7.28 17.07
C ALA A 83 -5.51 5.84 16.83
N LEU A 84 -5.46 5.37 15.57
CA LEU A 84 -5.76 3.98 15.23
C LEU A 84 -4.83 2.98 15.93
N LYS A 85 -3.51 3.22 15.92
CA LYS A 85 -2.56 2.36 16.62
C LYS A 85 -2.74 2.39 18.13
N HIS A 86 -3.05 3.56 18.69
CA HIS A 86 -3.33 3.70 20.12
C HIS A 86 -4.57 2.90 20.53
N GLY A 87 -5.65 3.01 19.77
CA GLY A 87 -6.87 2.23 19.97
C GLY A 87 -6.65 0.73 19.79
N ILE A 88 -5.94 0.29 18.75
CA ILE A 88 -5.64 -1.15 18.54
C ILE A 88 -4.83 -1.71 19.73
N ARG A 89 -3.85 -0.95 20.23
CA ARG A 89 -3.06 -1.39 21.40
C ARG A 89 -3.94 -1.56 22.63
N TYR A 90 -4.80 -0.57 22.91
CA TYR A 90 -5.76 -0.66 24.00
C TYR A 90 -6.73 -1.84 23.83
N ILE A 91 -7.22 -2.09 22.63
CA ILE A 91 -8.14 -3.20 22.34
C ILE A 91 -7.47 -4.56 22.60
N LEU A 92 -6.22 -4.73 22.19
CA LEU A 92 -5.45 -5.96 22.45
C LEU A 92 -5.29 -6.23 23.94
N ASP A 93 -5.13 -5.19 24.75
CA ASP A 93 -4.94 -5.30 26.21
C ASP A 93 -6.29 -5.45 26.96
N ALA A 94 -7.30 -4.66 26.59
CA ALA A 94 -8.57 -4.59 27.31
C ALA A 94 -9.61 -5.62 26.86
N PHE A 95 -9.54 -6.07 25.60
CA PHE A 95 -10.49 -7.01 24.99
C PHE A 95 -9.78 -8.20 24.34
N PRO A 96 -9.01 -9.01 25.09
CA PRO A 96 -8.20 -10.11 24.52
C PRO A 96 -9.03 -11.19 23.84
N GLY A 97 -10.33 -11.27 24.16
CA GLY A 97 -11.29 -12.20 23.54
C GLY A 97 -11.98 -11.63 22.28
N ALA A 98 -11.79 -10.36 21.94
CA ALA A 98 -12.45 -9.77 20.79
C ALA A 98 -11.99 -10.45 19.49
N PRO A 99 -12.92 -10.81 18.58
CA PRO A 99 -12.56 -11.48 17.34
C PRO A 99 -11.83 -10.58 16.35
N GLY A 100 -11.90 -9.26 16.55
CA GLY A 100 -11.21 -8.27 15.75
C GLY A 100 -11.70 -6.87 16.00
N VAL A 101 -11.18 -5.93 15.21
CA VAL A 101 -11.53 -4.51 15.24
C VAL A 101 -12.09 -4.07 13.89
N ILE A 102 -13.13 -3.24 13.93
CA ILE A 102 -13.70 -2.56 12.77
C ILE A 102 -13.39 -1.08 12.92
N THR A 103 -12.51 -0.54 12.08
CA THR A 103 -12.23 0.91 12.08
C THR A 103 -13.32 1.65 11.32
N ALA A 104 -13.73 2.82 11.81
CA ALA A 104 -14.71 3.67 11.15
C ALA A 104 -14.39 5.15 11.42
N ASP A 105 -14.79 6.04 10.51
CA ASP A 105 -14.59 7.48 10.67
C ASP A 105 -15.68 8.10 11.52
N SER A 106 -15.36 9.20 12.22
CA SER A 106 -16.27 9.91 13.13
C SER A 106 -17.26 10.86 12.44
N ASP A 107 -17.15 11.01 11.10
CA ASP A 107 -17.90 11.99 10.32
C ASP A 107 -19.32 11.53 9.91
N GLY A 108 -19.71 10.33 10.31
CA GLY A 108 -21.03 9.76 9.99
C GLY A 108 -21.20 9.23 8.58
N GLN A 109 -20.12 9.12 7.80
CA GLN A 109 -20.19 8.55 6.44
C GLN A 109 -20.31 7.01 6.41
N HIS A 110 -20.06 6.35 7.55
CA HIS A 110 -20.19 4.90 7.69
C HIS A 110 -21.42 4.54 8.51
N THR A 111 -22.27 3.67 7.99
CA THR A 111 -23.45 3.19 8.71
C THR A 111 -23.13 2.03 9.64
N ALA A 112 -23.90 1.85 10.70
CA ALA A 112 -23.77 0.69 11.58
C ALA A 112 -24.04 -0.64 10.82
N GLU A 113 -24.96 -0.63 9.84
CA GLU A 113 -25.22 -1.77 8.95
C GLU A 113 -23.98 -2.16 8.14
N ASP A 114 -23.23 -1.17 7.63
CA ASP A 114 -22.00 -1.42 6.88
C ASP A 114 -20.88 -1.97 7.79
N CYS A 115 -20.82 -1.51 9.05
CA CYS A 115 -19.93 -2.10 10.06
C CYS A 115 -20.25 -3.56 10.32
N LEU A 116 -21.54 -3.94 10.43
CA LEU A 116 -21.96 -5.33 10.56
C LEU A 116 -21.55 -6.18 9.37
N LYS A 117 -21.72 -5.67 8.13
CA LYS A 117 -21.30 -6.37 6.90
C LYS A 117 -19.79 -6.60 6.85
N VAL A 118 -19.00 -5.57 7.18
CA VAL A 118 -17.54 -5.65 7.23
C VAL A 118 -17.08 -6.62 8.32
N GLY A 119 -17.71 -6.57 9.51
CA GLY A 119 -17.44 -7.48 10.61
C GLY A 119 -17.73 -8.94 10.24
N ALA A 120 -18.88 -9.20 9.63
CA ALA A 120 -19.25 -10.54 9.17
C ALA A 120 -18.25 -11.13 8.18
N ARG A 121 -17.75 -10.31 7.24
CA ARG A 121 -16.70 -10.72 6.30
C ARG A 121 -15.37 -10.96 6.99
N MET A 122 -15.01 -10.15 7.97
CA MET A 122 -13.80 -10.30 8.78
C MET A 122 -13.80 -11.63 9.54
N LEU A 123 -14.91 -12.01 10.17
CA LEU A 123 -15.04 -13.27 10.90
C LEU A 123 -14.96 -14.49 9.97
N GLN A 124 -15.53 -14.40 8.75
CA GLN A 124 -15.47 -15.45 7.75
C GLN A 124 -14.07 -15.67 7.17
N SER A 125 -13.20 -14.66 7.25
CA SER A 125 -11.88 -14.69 6.60
C SER A 125 -10.84 -13.97 7.47
N PRO A 126 -10.44 -14.54 8.61
CA PRO A 126 -9.59 -13.87 9.61
C PRO A 126 -8.15 -13.62 9.13
N ASP A 127 -7.71 -14.24 8.05
CA ASP A 127 -6.41 -14.03 7.39
C ASP A 127 -6.44 -12.91 6.33
N HIS A 128 -7.59 -12.26 6.11
CA HIS A 128 -7.79 -11.21 5.12
C HIS A 128 -7.97 -9.84 5.78
N LEU A 129 -7.51 -8.79 5.09
CA LEU A 129 -7.93 -7.42 5.42
C LEU A 129 -9.23 -7.11 4.67
N VAL A 130 -10.30 -6.84 5.40
CA VAL A 130 -11.60 -6.46 4.82
C VAL A 130 -11.67 -4.97 4.64
N LEU A 131 -12.08 -4.52 3.46
CA LEU A 131 -12.23 -3.11 3.10
C LEU A 131 -13.69 -2.83 2.78
N GLY A 132 -14.31 -1.88 3.47
CA GLY A 132 -15.60 -1.32 3.12
C GLY A 132 -15.42 -0.38 1.93
N VAL A 133 -15.75 -0.82 0.71
CA VAL A 133 -15.50 -0.07 -0.51
C VAL A 133 -16.74 0.67 -0.98
N ARG A 134 -16.59 1.95 -1.29
CA ARG A 134 -17.66 2.79 -1.86
C ARG A 134 -17.86 2.46 -3.34
N ASP A 135 -19.09 2.57 -3.79
CA ASP A 135 -19.43 2.48 -5.20
C ASP A 135 -19.38 3.87 -5.86
N PHE A 136 -18.28 4.14 -6.54
CA PHE A 136 -18.06 5.41 -7.23
C PHE A 136 -18.81 5.54 -8.57
N SER A 137 -19.59 4.53 -8.97
CA SER A 137 -20.44 4.59 -10.18
C SER A 137 -21.82 5.24 -9.92
N GLN A 138 -22.19 5.45 -8.65
CA GLN A 138 -23.46 6.04 -8.28
C GLN A 138 -23.52 7.53 -8.62
N ALA A 139 -24.73 8.01 -8.92
CA ALA A 139 -25.00 9.43 -9.15
C ALA A 139 -24.72 10.25 -7.87
N GLY A 140 -24.14 11.45 -8.04
CA GLY A 140 -23.82 12.35 -6.93
C GLY A 140 -22.42 12.23 -6.36
N VAL A 141 -21.59 11.31 -6.86
CA VAL A 141 -20.19 11.21 -6.48
C VAL A 141 -19.39 12.40 -7.03
N PRO A 142 -18.68 13.20 -6.20
CA PRO A 142 -17.85 14.29 -6.69
C PRO A 142 -16.76 13.80 -7.65
N ALA A 143 -16.66 14.42 -8.83
CA ALA A 143 -15.69 14.02 -9.86
C ALA A 143 -14.24 14.02 -9.37
N LYS A 144 -13.86 14.96 -8.49
CA LYS A 144 -12.53 15.03 -7.87
C LYS A 144 -12.22 13.79 -7.02
N SER A 145 -13.17 13.35 -6.20
CA SER A 145 -13.01 12.15 -5.35
C SER A 145 -12.88 10.89 -6.21
N MET A 146 -13.72 10.77 -7.24
CA MET A 146 -13.68 9.65 -8.18
C MET A 146 -12.35 9.60 -8.93
N MET A 147 -11.89 10.74 -9.49
CA MET A 147 -10.63 10.80 -10.23
C MET A 147 -9.42 10.52 -9.33
N GLY A 148 -9.38 11.10 -8.13
CA GLY A 148 -8.31 10.87 -7.16
C GLY A 148 -8.23 9.39 -6.76
N ASN A 149 -9.36 8.75 -6.46
CA ASN A 149 -9.39 7.33 -6.12
C ASN A 149 -9.00 6.44 -7.32
N ARG A 150 -9.50 6.71 -8.53
CA ARG A 150 -9.11 5.97 -9.75
C ARG A 150 -7.61 6.03 -10.02
N LEU A 151 -7.02 7.22 -9.88
CA LEU A 151 -5.59 7.40 -10.08
C LEU A 151 -4.77 6.62 -9.04
N THR A 152 -5.16 6.70 -7.78
CA THR A 152 -4.50 5.96 -6.69
C THR A 152 -4.66 4.44 -6.87
N THR A 153 -5.86 3.97 -7.24
CA THR A 153 -6.15 2.57 -7.56
C THR A 153 -5.27 2.06 -8.71
N PHE A 154 -5.16 2.84 -9.78
CA PHE A 154 -4.31 2.49 -10.92
C PHE A 154 -2.84 2.34 -10.51
N PHE A 155 -2.28 3.32 -9.82
CA PHE A 155 -0.89 3.24 -9.36
C PHE A 155 -0.69 2.15 -8.30
N PHE A 156 -1.65 1.92 -7.42
CA PHE A 156 -1.57 0.81 -6.47
C PHE A 156 -1.53 -0.53 -7.19
N ALA A 157 -2.40 -0.74 -8.17
CA ALA A 157 -2.39 -1.96 -9.00
C ALA A 157 -1.09 -2.11 -9.78
N LEU A 158 -0.60 -1.03 -10.40
CA LEU A 158 0.66 -1.01 -11.14
C LEU A 158 1.86 -1.36 -10.26
N LEU A 159 1.96 -0.81 -9.05
CA LEU A 159 3.13 -0.97 -8.18
C LEU A 159 3.06 -2.19 -7.25
N TYR A 160 1.85 -2.60 -6.85
CA TYR A 160 1.65 -3.66 -5.85
C TYR A 160 0.90 -4.89 -6.39
N GLY A 161 0.30 -4.82 -7.60
CA GLY A 161 -0.35 -5.93 -8.27
C GLY A 161 -1.67 -6.36 -7.65
N ARG A 162 -2.33 -5.48 -6.96
CA ARG A 162 -3.62 -5.70 -6.34
C ARG A 162 -4.57 -4.61 -6.81
N TRP A 163 -5.70 -5.00 -7.40
CA TRP A 163 -6.72 -4.06 -7.84
C TRP A 163 -7.72 -3.82 -6.71
N LEU A 164 -7.63 -2.63 -6.10
CA LEU A 164 -8.55 -2.18 -5.06
C LEU A 164 -9.42 -1.07 -5.63
N THR A 165 -10.74 -1.18 -5.51
CA THR A 165 -11.69 -0.20 -6.06
C THR A 165 -11.80 1.07 -5.22
N ASP A 166 -11.48 0.98 -3.93
CA ASP A 166 -11.37 2.10 -3.01
C ASP A 166 -10.14 1.93 -2.11
N THR A 167 -9.14 2.79 -2.33
CA THR A 167 -7.90 2.79 -1.57
C THR A 167 -7.92 3.78 -0.39
N GLN A 168 -8.98 4.58 -0.28
CA GLN A 168 -9.09 5.70 0.67
C GLN A 168 -10.15 5.45 1.75
N THR A 169 -10.76 4.27 1.77
CA THR A 169 -11.78 3.93 2.78
C THR A 169 -11.18 3.84 4.17
N GLY A 170 -11.85 4.45 5.17
CA GLY A 170 -11.55 4.31 6.59
C GLY A 170 -12.24 3.11 7.24
N LEU A 171 -13.30 2.55 6.61
CA LEU A 171 -14.01 1.40 7.13
C LEU A 171 -13.27 0.11 6.79
N ARG A 172 -12.68 -0.53 7.79
CA ARG A 172 -11.86 -1.73 7.63
C ARG A 172 -12.14 -2.74 8.72
N GLY A 173 -12.22 -4.02 8.36
CA GLY A 173 -12.27 -5.14 9.30
C GLY A 173 -10.89 -5.79 9.43
N ILE A 174 -10.37 -5.82 10.63
CA ILE A 174 -9.03 -6.34 10.98
C ILE A 174 -9.22 -7.38 12.07
N SER A 175 -8.98 -8.64 11.75
CA SER A 175 -9.11 -9.75 12.72
C SER A 175 -8.07 -9.63 13.86
N SER A 176 -8.36 -10.29 14.98
CA SER A 176 -7.45 -10.39 16.13
C SER A 176 -6.05 -10.89 15.73
N GLN A 177 -5.95 -11.79 14.75
CA GLN A 177 -4.69 -12.32 14.23
C GLN A 177 -3.87 -11.26 13.50
N LEU A 178 -4.52 -10.27 12.86
CA LEU A 178 -3.85 -9.22 12.08
C LEU A 178 -3.55 -7.98 12.89
N MET A 179 -4.27 -7.71 14.00
CA MET A 179 -4.10 -6.50 14.83
C MET A 179 -2.64 -6.25 15.26
N PRO A 180 -1.86 -7.25 15.74
CA PRO A 180 -0.47 -7.00 16.15
C PRO A 180 0.41 -6.50 14.99
N ARG A 181 0.20 -7.03 13.77
CA ARG A 181 0.92 -6.57 12.57
C ARG A 181 0.59 -5.14 12.17
N MET A 182 -0.62 -4.66 12.48
CA MET A 182 -1.01 -3.28 12.20
C MET A 182 -0.19 -2.28 13.02
N LEU A 183 0.26 -2.65 14.22
CA LEU A 183 1.10 -1.81 15.07
C LEU A 183 2.53 -1.63 14.52
N GLU A 184 3.02 -2.56 13.71
CA GLU A 184 4.34 -2.51 13.07
C GLU A 184 4.38 -1.53 11.88
N ILE A 185 3.22 -1.12 11.36
CA ILE A 185 3.11 -0.28 10.17
C ILE A 185 3.50 1.17 10.50
N PRO A 186 4.46 1.76 9.76
CA PRO A 186 4.86 3.14 9.96
C PRO A 186 3.77 4.11 9.49
N GLY A 187 3.85 5.35 9.98
CA GLY A 187 2.92 6.44 9.68
C GLY A 187 2.03 6.75 10.88
N GLU A 188 1.79 8.04 11.11
CA GLU A 188 0.98 8.51 12.24
C GLU A 188 -0.21 9.34 11.79
N ARG A 189 -0.26 9.76 10.52
CA ARG A 189 -1.36 10.56 9.95
C ARG A 189 -2.12 9.75 8.89
N PHE A 190 -2.69 10.40 7.90
CA PHE A 190 -3.48 9.76 6.83
C PHE A 190 -2.68 8.76 5.99
N GLU A 191 -1.34 8.91 5.91
CA GLU A 191 -0.49 7.95 5.21
C GLU A 191 -0.48 6.55 5.84
N TYR A 192 -0.86 6.40 7.11
CA TYR A 192 -0.95 5.11 7.79
C TYR A 192 -1.93 4.16 7.09
N GLU A 193 -3.08 4.66 6.67
CA GLU A 193 -4.10 3.86 5.99
C GLU A 193 -3.62 3.36 4.63
N MET A 194 -2.87 4.18 3.89
CA MET A 194 -2.22 3.75 2.65
C MET A 194 -1.08 2.76 2.94
N ASN A 195 -0.28 3.01 3.97
CA ASN A 195 0.77 2.08 4.39
C ASN A 195 0.19 0.72 4.79
N MET A 196 -0.97 0.68 5.45
CA MET A 196 -1.66 -0.58 5.76
C MET A 196 -1.90 -1.40 4.49
N LEU A 197 -2.41 -0.80 3.41
CA LEU A 197 -2.60 -1.49 2.14
C LEU A 197 -1.27 -1.95 1.53
N ILE A 198 -0.24 -1.10 1.57
CA ILE A 198 1.09 -1.40 1.03
C ILE A 198 1.75 -2.58 1.77
N TYR A 199 1.70 -2.55 3.10
CA TYR A 199 2.31 -3.58 3.94
C TYR A 199 1.54 -4.90 3.86
N CYS A 200 0.20 -4.87 3.88
CA CYS A 200 -0.62 -6.07 3.67
C CYS A 200 -0.35 -6.70 2.30
N ALA A 201 -0.24 -5.89 1.22
CA ALA A 201 0.16 -6.41 -0.08
C ALA A 201 1.58 -7.02 -0.07
N GLY A 202 2.52 -6.42 0.69
CA GLY A 202 3.88 -6.92 0.88
C GLY A 202 3.94 -8.22 1.68
N TRP A 203 3.12 -8.36 2.69
CA TRP A 203 2.98 -9.57 3.51
C TRP A 203 2.12 -10.66 2.86
N ASN A 204 1.64 -10.45 1.64
CA ASN A 204 0.71 -11.32 0.92
C ASN A 204 -0.62 -11.56 1.67
N ILE A 205 -1.03 -10.65 2.54
CA ILE A 205 -2.36 -10.67 3.15
C ILE A 205 -3.38 -10.35 2.05
N PRO A 206 -4.36 -11.23 1.80
CA PRO A 206 -5.37 -10.98 0.79
C PRO A 206 -6.34 -9.87 1.23
N PHE A 207 -7.04 -9.26 0.25
CA PHE A 207 -8.04 -8.24 0.49
C PHE A 207 -9.43 -8.74 0.12
N ILE A 208 -10.40 -8.51 0.99
CA ILE A 208 -11.82 -8.67 0.69
C ILE A 208 -12.43 -7.27 0.53
N LYS A 209 -13.17 -7.09 -0.55
CA LYS A 209 -13.93 -5.86 -0.82
C LYS A 209 -15.38 -6.09 -0.44
N GLN A 210 -15.87 -5.40 0.58
CA GLN A 210 -17.26 -5.37 0.96
C GLN A 210 -17.87 -4.04 0.51
N THR A 211 -18.79 -4.07 -0.45
CA THR A 211 -19.49 -2.86 -0.89
C THR A 211 -20.32 -2.29 0.25
N ILE A 212 -20.16 -0.99 0.49
CA ILE A 212 -20.87 -0.20 1.50
C ILE A 212 -21.66 0.93 0.85
N ARG A 213 -22.56 1.53 1.64
CA ARG A 213 -23.28 2.74 1.19
C ARG A 213 -22.29 3.88 0.98
N THR A 214 -22.50 4.63 -0.10
CA THR A 214 -21.71 5.82 -0.40
C THR A 214 -22.50 7.03 0.09
N ILE A 215 -22.08 7.60 1.23
CA ILE A 215 -22.73 8.75 1.83
C ILE A 215 -21.81 9.95 1.68
N TYR A 216 -22.26 11.01 1.04
CA TYR A 216 -21.57 12.29 0.96
C TYR A 216 -22.38 13.32 1.76
N LEU A 217 -21.80 13.77 2.88
CA LEU A 217 -22.39 14.81 3.73
C LEU A 217 -21.71 16.14 3.41
N GLU A 218 -22.52 17.17 3.08
CA GLU A 218 -22.09 18.59 2.94
C GLU A 218 -20.76 18.81 2.19
N GLU A 219 -20.60 18.21 1.04
CA GLU A 219 -19.37 18.32 0.20
C GLU A 219 -18.06 18.01 0.95
N ASN A 220 -18.10 17.13 1.98
CA ASN A 220 -16.96 16.75 2.83
C ASN A 220 -16.36 17.91 3.66
N LYS A 221 -17.13 18.92 4.03
CA LYS A 221 -16.65 20.04 4.84
C LYS A 221 -16.15 19.65 6.24
N SER A 222 -16.58 18.51 6.76
CA SER A 222 -16.13 17.95 8.05
C SER A 222 -14.80 17.17 7.96
N SER A 223 -14.22 17.01 6.78
CA SER A 223 -12.97 16.28 6.62
C SER A 223 -11.75 17.16 6.94
N HIS A 224 -10.93 16.74 7.90
CA HIS A 224 -9.62 17.38 8.22
C HIS A 224 -8.53 17.06 7.19
N PHE A 225 -8.86 16.37 6.10
CA PHE A 225 -7.94 16.06 5.02
C PHE A 225 -7.54 17.30 4.22
N ARG A 226 -6.25 17.61 4.21
CA ARG A 226 -5.65 18.71 3.43
C ARG A 226 -5.31 18.22 2.03
N PRO A 227 -6.10 18.55 0.96
CA PRO A 227 -6.04 17.86 -0.33
C PRO A 227 -4.63 17.79 -0.94
N PHE A 228 -3.88 18.88 -0.92
CA PHE A 228 -2.53 18.89 -1.52
C PHE A 228 -1.48 18.22 -0.63
N HIS A 229 -1.46 18.57 0.65
CA HIS A 229 -0.41 18.13 1.57
C HIS A 229 -0.53 16.64 1.92
N ASP A 230 -1.75 16.19 2.23
CA ASP A 230 -1.98 14.78 2.62
C ASP A 230 -1.94 13.87 1.39
N SER A 231 -2.42 14.32 0.22
CA SER A 231 -2.24 13.61 -1.05
C SER A 231 -0.75 13.45 -1.37
N ALA A 232 0.07 14.51 -1.25
CA ALA A 232 1.50 14.42 -1.49
C ALA A 232 2.18 13.38 -0.59
N ARG A 233 1.80 13.30 0.69
CA ARG A 233 2.28 12.26 1.61
C ARG A 233 1.86 10.85 1.18
N ILE A 234 0.59 10.67 0.81
CA ILE A 234 0.07 9.39 0.34
C ILE A 234 0.83 8.94 -0.91
N TYR A 235 0.99 9.82 -1.91
CA TYR A 235 1.73 9.49 -3.13
C TYR A 235 3.23 9.27 -2.87
N ALA A 236 3.84 10.04 -1.97
CA ALA A 236 5.24 9.81 -1.56
C ALA A 236 5.43 8.41 -0.98
N GLN A 237 4.48 7.92 -0.16
CA GLN A 237 4.53 6.55 0.36
C GLN A 237 4.28 5.51 -0.73
N LEU A 238 3.27 5.73 -1.58
CA LEU A 238 2.92 4.85 -2.69
C LEU A 238 4.11 4.61 -3.62
N PHE A 239 4.82 5.67 -3.98
CA PHE A 239 5.94 5.63 -4.90
C PHE A 239 7.31 5.43 -4.25
N ARG A 240 7.42 5.43 -2.93
CA ARG A 240 8.71 5.38 -2.22
C ARG A 240 9.65 4.27 -2.71
N ASN A 241 9.15 3.06 -2.82
CA ASN A 241 9.95 1.93 -3.26
C ASN A 241 10.23 1.98 -4.77
N PHE A 242 9.32 2.53 -5.54
CA PHE A 242 9.50 2.76 -6.96
C PHE A 242 10.58 3.82 -7.23
N PHE A 243 10.59 4.93 -6.51
CA PHE A 243 11.65 5.94 -6.64
C PHE A 243 13.03 5.40 -6.23
N LYS A 244 13.11 4.57 -5.20
CA LYS A 244 14.36 3.87 -4.86
C LYS A 244 14.84 2.98 -6.01
N PHE A 245 13.93 2.25 -6.63
CA PHE A 245 14.24 1.43 -7.81
C PHE A 245 14.71 2.27 -8.99
N ALA A 246 14.02 3.37 -9.28
CA ALA A 246 14.41 4.31 -10.34
C ALA A 246 15.79 4.90 -10.08
N SER A 247 16.06 5.37 -8.86
CA SER A 247 17.38 5.89 -8.47
C SER A 247 18.48 4.84 -8.60
N ALA A 248 18.21 3.60 -8.20
CA ALA A 248 19.16 2.49 -8.38
C ALA A 248 19.48 2.24 -9.85
N SER A 249 18.46 2.32 -10.72
CA SER A 249 18.64 2.17 -12.16
C SER A 249 19.46 3.30 -12.78
N VAL A 250 19.19 4.55 -12.38
CA VAL A 250 19.98 5.72 -12.83
C VAL A 250 21.44 5.58 -12.38
N LEU A 251 21.67 5.25 -11.11
CA LEU A 251 23.04 5.05 -10.59
C LEU A 251 23.77 3.93 -11.33
N SER A 252 23.08 2.86 -11.68
CA SER A 252 23.66 1.76 -12.44
C SER A 252 24.01 2.16 -13.87
N THR A 253 23.19 3.02 -14.49
CA THR A 253 23.49 3.56 -15.83
C THR A 253 24.70 4.50 -15.78
N LEU A 254 24.78 5.37 -14.78
CA LEU A 254 25.95 6.23 -14.59
C LEU A 254 27.24 5.42 -14.37
N LEU A 255 27.15 4.35 -13.57
CA LEU A 255 28.25 3.42 -13.36
C LEU A 255 28.66 2.72 -14.65
N ASP A 256 27.69 2.27 -15.44
CA ASP A 256 27.92 1.61 -16.73
C ASP A 256 28.70 2.50 -17.70
N VAL A 257 28.23 3.75 -17.88
CA VAL A 257 28.88 4.73 -18.76
C VAL A 257 30.26 5.12 -18.24
N GLY A 258 30.40 5.35 -16.93
CA GLY A 258 31.67 5.68 -16.30
C GLY A 258 32.71 4.56 -16.43
N LEU A 259 32.31 3.31 -16.16
CA LEU A 259 33.17 2.13 -16.32
C LEU A 259 33.54 1.90 -17.78
N PHE A 260 32.58 1.99 -18.69
CA PHE A 260 32.84 1.89 -20.11
C PHE A 260 33.89 2.90 -20.56
N THR A 261 33.71 4.17 -20.19
CA THR A 261 34.65 5.24 -20.57
C THR A 261 36.06 5.02 -20.00
N LEU A 262 36.16 4.55 -18.76
CA LEU A 262 37.42 4.27 -18.11
C LEU A 262 38.12 3.06 -18.74
N LEU A 263 37.37 1.98 -19.01
CA LEU A 263 37.88 0.78 -19.65
C LEU A 263 38.34 1.07 -21.08
N ASP A 264 37.52 1.79 -21.84
CA ASP A 264 37.80 2.13 -23.22
C ASP A 264 39.04 3.02 -23.38
N LYS A 265 39.18 4.05 -22.54
CA LYS A 265 40.25 5.05 -22.70
C LYS A 265 41.55 4.74 -21.95
N ALA A 266 41.47 4.00 -20.85
CA ALA A 266 42.62 3.80 -19.98
C ALA A 266 43.01 2.33 -19.77
N PHE A 267 42.10 1.50 -19.31
CA PHE A 267 42.46 0.15 -18.82
C PHE A 267 42.74 -0.86 -19.94
N ILE A 268 41.89 -0.97 -20.95
CA ILE A 268 42.06 -1.97 -22.00
C ILE A 268 43.32 -1.67 -22.86
N PRO A 269 43.56 -0.43 -23.29
CA PRO A 269 44.78 -0.09 -24.00
C PRO A 269 46.05 -0.39 -23.19
N THR A 270 45.99 -0.23 -21.89
CA THR A 270 47.17 -0.38 -21.01
C THR A 270 47.37 -1.83 -20.56
N LEU A 271 46.30 -2.53 -20.14
CA LEU A 271 46.39 -3.87 -19.51
C LEU A 271 46.18 -5.01 -20.50
N LEU A 272 45.48 -4.79 -21.59
CA LEU A 272 45.12 -5.80 -22.57
C LEU A 272 45.46 -5.34 -24.02
N PRO A 273 46.73 -4.99 -24.29
CA PRO A 273 47.11 -4.42 -25.60
C PRO A 273 46.83 -5.38 -26.79
N TRP A 274 46.79 -6.70 -26.53
CA TRP A 274 46.43 -7.67 -27.54
C TRP A 274 44.96 -7.55 -27.99
N VAL A 275 44.03 -7.08 -27.13
CA VAL A 275 42.63 -6.82 -27.53
C VAL A 275 42.55 -5.64 -28.49
N THR A 276 43.37 -4.61 -28.27
CA THR A 276 43.41 -3.45 -29.17
C THR A 276 44.05 -3.78 -30.51
N SER A 277 45.01 -4.71 -30.54
CA SER A 277 45.66 -5.17 -31.79
C SER A 277 44.71 -5.97 -32.73
N HIS A 278 43.62 -6.53 -32.21
CA HIS A 278 42.61 -7.24 -32.99
C HIS A 278 41.51 -6.32 -33.58
N GLY A 279 41.60 -5.04 -33.36
CA GLY A 279 40.71 -4.02 -33.92
C GLY A 279 39.74 -3.36 -32.92
N VAL A 280 39.23 -2.20 -33.30
CA VAL A 280 38.34 -1.35 -32.48
C VAL A 280 37.08 -2.09 -32.01
N TYR A 281 36.55 -2.99 -32.83
CA TYR A 281 35.36 -3.77 -32.49
C TYR A 281 35.54 -4.62 -31.23
N TYR A 282 36.61 -5.37 -31.10
CA TYR A 282 36.87 -6.25 -29.94
C TYR A 282 37.17 -5.42 -28.68
N HIS A 283 37.84 -4.30 -28.85
CA HIS A 283 38.11 -3.34 -27.74
C HIS A 283 36.79 -2.81 -27.16
N VAL A 284 35.93 -2.24 -28.00
CA VAL A 284 34.62 -1.71 -27.58
C VAL A 284 33.71 -2.80 -27.01
N LEU A 285 33.75 -4.01 -27.62
CA LEU A 285 32.98 -5.16 -27.13
C LEU A 285 33.43 -5.57 -25.72
N ALA A 286 34.74 -5.66 -25.49
CA ALA A 286 35.28 -6.03 -24.18
C ALA A 286 34.95 -4.95 -23.12
N ALA A 287 35.14 -3.68 -23.43
CA ALA A 287 34.79 -2.57 -22.54
C ALA A 287 33.29 -2.61 -22.17
N THR A 288 32.44 -2.78 -23.18
CA THR A 288 30.98 -2.86 -22.99
C THR A 288 30.58 -4.07 -22.14
N ALA A 289 31.13 -5.25 -22.43
CA ALA A 289 30.78 -6.48 -21.71
C ALA A 289 31.15 -6.37 -20.21
N ILE A 290 32.34 -5.88 -19.90
CA ILE A 290 32.81 -5.71 -18.52
C ILE A 290 31.97 -4.65 -17.79
N ALA A 291 31.75 -3.48 -18.41
CA ALA A 291 30.94 -2.42 -17.83
C ALA A 291 29.51 -2.91 -17.53
N ARG A 292 28.87 -3.60 -18.47
CA ARG A 292 27.54 -4.20 -18.32
C ARG A 292 27.48 -5.23 -17.19
N ALA A 293 28.46 -6.13 -17.11
CA ALA A 293 28.49 -7.12 -16.05
C ALA A 293 28.60 -6.46 -14.67
N CYS A 294 29.49 -5.48 -14.53
CA CYS A 294 29.68 -4.74 -13.27
C CYS A 294 28.43 -3.92 -12.89
N SER A 295 27.86 -3.17 -13.83
CA SER A 295 26.67 -2.35 -13.59
C SER A 295 25.44 -3.20 -13.28
N ALA A 296 25.26 -4.35 -13.94
CA ALA A 296 24.18 -5.28 -13.64
C ALA A 296 24.30 -5.91 -12.25
N LEU A 297 25.52 -6.33 -11.85
CA LEU A 297 25.77 -6.83 -10.49
C LEU A 297 25.55 -5.75 -9.42
N PHE A 298 25.95 -4.53 -9.70
CA PHE A 298 25.70 -3.38 -8.82
C PHE A 298 24.20 -3.11 -8.68
N ASN A 299 23.45 -3.06 -9.79
CA ASN A 299 22.00 -2.90 -9.79
C ASN A 299 21.31 -4.01 -9.00
N TYR A 300 21.71 -5.26 -9.22
CA TYR A 300 21.20 -6.41 -8.45
C TYR A 300 21.43 -6.23 -6.95
N LYS A 301 22.64 -5.85 -6.52
CA LYS A 301 22.97 -5.67 -5.10
C LYS A 301 22.16 -4.53 -4.47
N ILE A 302 22.08 -3.38 -5.13
CA ILE A 302 21.31 -2.23 -4.63
C ILE A 302 19.83 -2.58 -4.55
N ASN A 303 19.25 -3.18 -5.59
CA ASN A 303 17.85 -3.56 -5.58
C ASN A 303 17.56 -4.56 -4.46
N LYS A 304 18.41 -5.56 -4.25
CA LYS A 304 18.26 -6.54 -3.18
C LYS A 304 18.32 -5.91 -1.79
N GLN A 305 19.30 -5.04 -1.52
CA GLN A 305 19.58 -4.52 -0.18
C GLN A 305 18.77 -3.27 0.17
N PHE A 306 18.62 -2.31 -0.76
CA PHE A 306 18.04 -0.99 -0.48
C PHE A 306 16.61 -0.85 -0.96
N VAL A 307 16.28 -1.41 -2.14
CA VAL A 307 14.94 -1.27 -2.71
C VAL A 307 13.98 -2.27 -2.08
N PHE A 308 14.31 -3.55 -2.18
CA PHE A 308 13.42 -4.64 -1.72
C PHE A 308 13.75 -5.12 -0.31
N ARG A 309 14.91 -4.77 0.25
CA ARG A 309 15.38 -5.09 1.61
C ARG A 309 15.27 -6.57 1.96
N ILE A 310 15.76 -7.42 1.06
CA ILE A 310 15.68 -8.87 1.21
C ILE A 310 17.01 -9.42 1.69
N GLY A 311 16.96 -10.28 2.70
CA GLY A 311 18.13 -10.95 3.25
C GLY A 311 18.71 -12.02 2.30
N LYS A 312 19.21 -13.13 2.86
CA LYS A 312 19.74 -14.25 2.05
C LYS A 312 18.60 -14.92 1.27
N CYS A 313 18.59 -14.78 -0.05
CA CYS A 313 17.63 -15.41 -0.95
C CYS A 313 18.38 -16.21 -2.00
N LYS A 314 18.36 -17.54 -1.86
CA LYS A 314 18.99 -18.45 -2.83
C LYS A 314 18.27 -18.35 -4.17
N GLY A 315 19.02 -18.33 -5.28
CA GLY A 315 18.48 -18.31 -6.64
C GLY A 315 18.01 -16.94 -7.15
N SER A 316 18.15 -15.84 -6.39
CA SER A 316 17.73 -14.50 -6.86
C SER A 316 18.66 -13.95 -7.97
N LEU A 317 19.96 -14.26 -7.95
CA LEU A 317 20.89 -13.80 -8.98
C LEU A 317 20.61 -14.42 -10.37
N PRO A 318 20.48 -15.75 -10.53
CA PRO A 318 20.14 -16.31 -11.84
C PRO A 318 18.78 -15.86 -12.36
N ARG A 319 17.78 -15.69 -11.50
CA ARG A 319 16.49 -15.10 -11.90
C ARG A 319 16.63 -13.66 -12.39
N TYR A 320 17.48 -12.87 -11.74
CA TYR A 320 17.78 -11.51 -12.17
C TYR A 320 18.50 -11.51 -13.54
N ALA A 321 19.51 -12.35 -13.73
CA ALA A 321 20.22 -12.47 -14.99
C ALA A 321 19.26 -12.87 -16.13
N LEU A 322 18.38 -13.85 -15.90
CA LEU A 322 17.36 -14.26 -16.88
C LEU A 322 16.43 -13.08 -17.21
N LEU A 323 15.98 -12.31 -16.21
CA LEU A 323 15.13 -11.14 -16.45
C LEU A 323 15.83 -10.10 -17.31
N VAL A 324 17.13 -9.83 -17.09
CA VAL A 324 17.92 -8.89 -17.91
C VAL A 324 17.94 -9.32 -19.37
N VAL A 325 18.22 -10.61 -19.63
CA VAL A 325 18.23 -11.15 -21.00
C VAL A 325 16.87 -11.06 -21.66
N VAL A 326 15.82 -11.49 -20.97
CA VAL A 326 14.44 -11.45 -21.49
C VAL A 326 14.02 -10.00 -21.77
N SER A 327 14.35 -9.05 -20.90
CA SER A 327 14.02 -7.64 -21.10
C SER A 327 14.73 -7.03 -22.30
N LEU A 328 15.99 -7.42 -22.54
CA LEU A 328 16.75 -7.00 -23.73
C LEU A 328 16.09 -7.48 -25.02
N LEU A 329 15.75 -8.76 -25.08
CA LEU A 329 15.09 -9.36 -26.25
C LEU A 329 13.69 -8.77 -26.48
N ALA A 330 12.91 -8.59 -25.40
CA ALA A 330 11.59 -7.98 -25.46
C ALA A 330 11.66 -6.52 -25.96
N SER A 331 12.63 -5.73 -25.48
CA SER A 331 12.82 -4.36 -25.95
C SER A 331 13.12 -4.33 -27.45
N ALA A 332 14.07 -5.12 -27.92
CA ALA A 332 14.45 -5.17 -29.33
C ALA A 332 13.27 -5.58 -30.23
N THR A 333 12.54 -6.64 -29.84
CA THR A 333 11.39 -7.15 -30.61
C THR A 333 10.25 -6.13 -30.65
N LEU A 334 9.86 -5.56 -29.49
CA LEU A 334 8.76 -4.61 -29.42
C LEU A 334 9.05 -3.30 -30.18
N VAL A 335 10.27 -2.77 -30.09
CA VAL A 335 10.68 -1.59 -30.84
C VAL A 335 10.58 -1.84 -32.34
N ASN A 336 11.09 -3.00 -32.80
CA ASN A 336 11.01 -3.37 -34.21
C ASN A 336 9.56 -3.53 -34.70
N THR A 337 8.72 -4.18 -33.87
CA THR A 337 7.27 -4.36 -34.17
C THR A 337 6.54 -3.02 -34.29
N LEU A 338 6.79 -2.08 -33.36
CA LEU A 338 6.18 -0.74 -33.44
C LEU A 338 6.67 0.05 -34.65
N ASN A 339 7.95 -0.08 -35.01
CA ASN A 339 8.50 0.58 -36.20
C ASN A 339 7.88 0.03 -37.49
N ILE A 340 7.75 -1.30 -37.63
CA ILE A 340 7.21 -1.94 -38.83
C ILE A 340 5.70 -1.71 -38.94
N ASN A 341 4.91 -2.00 -37.88
CA ASN A 341 3.46 -2.05 -37.97
C ASN A 341 2.79 -0.68 -37.85
N LEU A 342 3.41 0.27 -37.12
CA LEU A 342 2.86 1.60 -36.88
C LEU A 342 3.68 2.71 -37.54
N SER A 343 4.72 2.36 -38.32
CA SER A 343 5.65 3.35 -38.94
C SER A 343 6.19 4.36 -37.92
N MET A 344 6.32 3.95 -36.68
CA MET A 344 6.77 4.82 -35.59
C MET A 344 8.28 5.04 -35.67
N ASP A 345 8.75 6.26 -35.39
CA ASP A 345 10.17 6.51 -35.25
C ASP A 345 10.81 5.58 -34.21
N ARG A 346 11.98 5.01 -34.54
CA ARG A 346 12.66 4.03 -33.69
C ARG A 346 13.03 4.55 -32.33
N THR A 347 13.41 5.82 -32.24
CA THR A 347 13.78 6.47 -30.97
C THR A 347 12.55 6.64 -30.08
N LEU A 348 11.44 7.10 -30.66
CA LEU A 348 10.16 7.23 -29.96
C LEU A 348 9.65 5.87 -29.49
N ALA A 349 9.64 4.85 -30.36
CA ALA A 349 9.29 3.48 -30.04
C ALA A 349 10.15 2.96 -28.87
N LYS A 350 11.47 3.21 -28.90
CA LYS A 350 12.41 2.81 -27.86
C LYS A 350 12.07 3.44 -26.51
N ILE A 351 11.80 4.74 -26.47
CA ILE A 351 11.45 5.46 -25.24
C ILE A 351 10.17 4.86 -24.64
N ILE A 352 9.14 4.64 -25.45
CA ILE A 352 7.86 4.08 -24.99
C ILE A 352 8.06 2.66 -24.45
N VAL A 353 8.71 1.79 -25.23
CA VAL A 353 8.92 0.38 -24.84
C VAL A 353 9.76 0.27 -23.58
N ASP A 354 10.88 0.98 -23.48
CA ASP A 354 11.76 0.90 -22.32
C ASP A 354 11.09 1.49 -21.07
N THR A 355 10.26 2.52 -21.22
CA THR A 355 9.44 3.06 -20.11
C THR A 355 8.44 2.00 -19.62
N LEU A 356 7.74 1.32 -20.51
CA LEU A 356 6.82 0.24 -20.12
C LEU A 356 7.57 -0.93 -19.49
N LEU A 357 8.67 -1.37 -20.07
CA LEU A 357 9.50 -2.45 -19.55
C LEU A 357 10.10 -2.10 -18.18
N PHE A 358 10.38 -0.83 -17.90
CA PHE A 358 10.86 -0.39 -16.59
C PHE A 358 9.84 -0.69 -15.48
N PHE A 359 8.55 -0.40 -15.69
CA PHE A 359 7.48 -0.76 -14.75
C PHE A 359 7.28 -2.28 -14.64
N VAL A 360 7.31 -2.98 -15.77
CA VAL A 360 7.21 -4.44 -15.80
C VAL A 360 8.37 -5.09 -15.04
N ASN A 361 9.59 -4.63 -15.26
CA ASN A 361 10.79 -5.11 -14.57
C ASN A 361 10.73 -4.86 -13.06
N TYR A 362 10.25 -3.69 -12.62
CA TYR A 362 10.00 -3.41 -11.20
C TYR A 362 9.06 -4.47 -10.59
N ARG A 363 7.97 -4.78 -11.29
CA ARG A 363 6.99 -5.77 -10.86
C ARG A 363 7.55 -7.18 -10.80
N ILE A 364 8.24 -7.62 -11.86
CA ILE A 364 8.83 -8.96 -11.93
C ILE A 364 9.93 -9.10 -10.88
N GLN A 365 10.77 -8.10 -10.69
CA GLN A 365 11.79 -8.13 -9.64
C GLN A 365 11.17 -8.29 -8.25
N LYS A 366 10.11 -7.53 -7.94
CA LYS A 366 9.40 -7.60 -6.66
C LYS A 366 8.69 -8.94 -6.46
N ALA A 367 7.98 -9.43 -7.49
CA ALA A 367 7.08 -10.59 -7.37
C ALA A 367 7.77 -11.94 -7.56
N TRP A 368 8.90 -11.97 -8.26
CA TRP A 368 9.55 -13.23 -8.67
C TRP A 368 11.04 -13.29 -8.35
N VAL A 369 11.83 -12.28 -8.79
CA VAL A 369 13.30 -12.31 -8.61
C VAL A 369 13.67 -12.29 -7.14
N PHE A 370 13.06 -11.39 -6.39
CA PHE A 370 13.33 -11.14 -4.97
C PHE A 370 12.26 -11.72 -4.03
N LYS A 371 11.37 -12.58 -4.53
CA LYS A 371 10.46 -13.34 -3.68
C LYS A 371 11.22 -14.55 -3.11
N CYS A 372 11.53 -14.49 -1.83
CA CYS A 372 12.07 -15.62 -1.10
C CYS A 372 10.93 -16.49 -0.57
N PRO A 373 11.02 -17.82 -0.62
CA PRO A 373 10.18 -18.68 0.20
C PRO A 373 10.37 -18.28 1.67
N GLU A 374 9.28 -18.09 2.40
CA GLU A 374 9.36 -17.95 3.86
C GLU A 374 10.05 -19.24 4.37
N GLU A 375 11.16 -19.09 5.07
CA GLU A 375 11.66 -20.17 5.92
C GLU A 375 10.53 -20.38 6.93
N ARG A 376 9.81 -21.51 6.82
CA ARG A 376 8.91 -21.96 7.86
C ARG A 376 9.76 -22.02 9.13
N LYS A 377 9.55 -21.08 10.05
CA LYS A 377 10.05 -21.22 11.40
C LYS A 377 9.35 -22.47 11.96
N SER A 378 10.10 -23.57 11.95
CA SER A 378 9.78 -24.79 12.69
C SER A 378 9.83 -24.49 14.17
#